data_597b3a2928ab764bb526b19a3ac74644
#
_entry.id   597b3a2928ab764bb526b19a3ac74644
#
_cell.length_a   1.000
_cell.length_b   1.000
_cell.length_c   1.000
_cell.angle_alpha   90.00
_cell.angle_beta   90.00
_cell.angle_gamma   90.00
#
_symmetry.space_group_name_H-M   'P 1'
#
loop_
_entity.id
_entity.type
_entity.pdbx_description
1 polymer ?
#
loop_
_entity_poly.entity_id
_entity_poly.type
_entity_poly.pdbx_seq_one_letter_code
_entity_poly.pdbx_strand_id
1 'polypeptide(L)'
;MTARSYCVVGGGISGLTAAYRLRMAAGADANIVLFDPGEKLGGILRTERVGGRPMDLGAEAFVLRRPEMPALLAELGLSDRQLGTTGARPLLYSQRRLHPLPAGTVVGIPSSSAAVAALVDDATVARIDAEPGRPLDWRPGSDPATANLVGERFGEQTVARSVDPLLSGVYAGSAATIGLRAAAPSVAAALDRG
;
A
#
# COMPACT_ATOMS: atom_id res chain seq x y z
N MET A 1 -43.16 -13.48 10.87
CA MET A 1 -42.20 -12.39 10.45
C MET A 1 -41.54 -12.89 9.22
N THR A 2 -41.55 -12.16 8.10
CA THR A 2 -40.86 -12.53 6.86
C THR A 2 -39.36 -12.46 7.09
N ALA A 3 -38.66 -13.56 6.83
CA ALA A 3 -37.18 -13.59 6.91
C ALA A 3 -36.59 -12.52 5.98
N ARG A 4 -35.67 -11.73 6.49
CA ARG A 4 -34.99 -10.71 5.67
C ARG A 4 -34.04 -11.39 4.72
N SER A 5 -34.05 -10.94 3.45
CA SER A 5 -33.13 -11.41 2.41
C SER A 5 -32.10 -10.35 2.09
N TYR A 6 -30.85 -10.75 1.96
CA TYR A 6 -29.71 -9.92 1.65
C TYR A 6 -28.95 -10.51 0.46
N CYS A 7 -28.44 -9.64 -0.39
CA CYS A 7 -27.61 -10.01 -1.52
C CYS A 7 -26.23 -9.34 -1.35
N VAL A 8 -25.16 -10.11 -1.45
CA VAL A 8 -23.78 -9.63 -1.45
C VAL A 8 -23.18 -9.94 -2.80
N VAL A 9 -22.61 -8.94 -3.47
CA VAL A 9 -21.96 -9.10 -4.76
C VAL A 9 -20.46 -8.97 -4.58
N GLY A 10 -19.72 -10.01 -4.98
CA GLY A 10 -18.28 -10.16 -4.83
C GLY A 10 -17.90 -11.07 -3.66
N GLY A 11 -17.18 -12.14 -3.96
CA GLY A 11 -16.70 -13.17 -3.03
C GLY A 11 -15.26 -12.97 -2.56
N GLY A 12 -14.70 -11.77 -2.71
CA GLY A 12 -13.42 -11.40 -2.11
C GLY A 12 -13.56 -11.14 -0.60
N ILE A 13 -12.45 -10.78 0.07
CA ILE A 13 -12.40 -10.57 1.53
C ILE A 13 -13.48 -9.59 2.02
N SER A 14 -13.75 -8.52 1.26
CA SER A 14 -14.76 -7.52 1.63
C SER A 14 -16.18 -8.10 1.60
N GLY A 15 -16.55 -8.81 0.54
CA GLY A 15 -17.89 -9.42 0.42
C GLY A 15 -18.09 -10.55 1.39
N LEU A 16 -17.10 -11.42 1.60
CA LEU A 16 -17.16 -12.48 2.61
C LEU A 16 -17.31 -11.91 4.02
N THR A 17 -16.56 -10.86 4.37
CA THR A 17 -16.69 -10.16 5.65
C THR A 17 -18.06 -9.51 5.79
N ALA A 18 -18.59 -8.89 4.73
CA ALA A 18 -19.93 -8.31 4.74
C ALA A 18 -21.01 -9.38 4.97
N ALA A 19 -20.94 -10.51 4.26
CA ALA A 19 -21.86 -11.63 4.44
C ALA A 19 -21.79 -12.20 5.86
N TYR A 20 -20.59 -12.33 6.42
CA TYR A 20 -20.38 -12.76 7.80
C TYR A 20 -21.01 -11.76 8.79
N ARG A 21 -20.75 -10.47 8.66
CA ARG A 21 -21.33 -9.43 9.52
C ARG A 21 -22.86 -9.36 9.41
N LEU A 22 -23.39 -9.53 8.21
CA LEU A 22 -24.85 -9.64 8.00
C LEU A 22 -25.41 -10.84 8.74
N ARG A 23 -24.76 -11.99 8.70
CA ARG A 23 -25.18 -13.20 9.44
C ARG A 23 -25.21 -12.94 10.94
N MET A 24 -24.16 -12.31 11.48
CA MET A 24 -24.09 -11.99 12.90
C MET A 24 -25.18 -10.99 13.32
N ALA A 25 -25.47 -9.99 12.49
CA ALA A 25 -26.43 -8.94 12.81
C ALA A 25 -27.90 -9.37 12.59
N ALA A 26 -28.17 -10.14 11.53
CA ALA A 26 -29.54 -10.52 11.13
C ALA A 26 -29.99 -11.85 11.71
N GLY A 27 -29.11 -12.64 12.31
CA GLY A 27 -29.41 -13.94 12.92
C GLY A 27 -29.42 -15.10 11.92
N ALA A 28 -29.67 -16.31 12.46
CA ALA A 28 -29.60 -17.56 11.70
C ALA A 28 -30.63 -17.66 10.57
N ASP A 29 -31.80 -17.08 10.79
CA ASP A 29 -32.95 -17.18 9.87
C ASP A 29 -32.89 -16.24 8.67
N ALA A 30 -31.91 -15.32 8.63
CA ALA A 30 -31.76 -14.42 7.51
C ALA A 30 -31.29 -15.19 6.26
N ASN A 31 -31.89 -14.91 5.11
CA ASN A 31 -31.44 -15.42 3.83
C ASN A 31 -30.32 -14.50 3.29
N ILE A 32 -29.09 -15.02 3.24
CA ILE A 32 -27.93 -14.26 2.71
C ILE A 32 -27.39 -15.01 1.50
N VAL A 33 -27.44 -14.37 0.33
CA VAL A 33 -26.94 -14.91 -0.93
C VAL A 33 -25.72 -14.09 -1.37
N LEU A 34 -24.62 -14.78 -1.66
CA LEU A 34 -23.41 -14.18 -2.19
C LEU A 34 -23.23 -14.59 -3.64
N PHE A 35 -23.02 -13.62 -4.52
CA PHE A 35 -22.74 -13.81 -5.93
C PHE A 35 -21.28 -13.46 -6.24
N ASP A 36 -20.58 -14.35 -6.93
CA ASP A 36 -19.22 -14.12 -7.44
C ASP A 36 -19.10 -14.75 -8.82
N PRO A 37 -18.48 -14.08 -9.81
CA PRO A 37 -18.28 -14.64 -11.14
C PRO A 37 -17.21 -15.73 -11.19
N GLY A 38 -16.36 -15.83 -10.16
CA GLY A 38 -15.26 -16.80 -10.09
C GLY A 38 -15.72 -18.16 -9.59
N GLU A 39 -15.01 -19.21 -10.02
CA GLU A 39 -15.22 -20.58 -9.51
C GLU A 39 -14.79 -20.75 -8.04
N LYS A 40 -13.91 -19.87 -7.56
CA LYS A 40 -13.39 -19.88 -6.18
C LYS A 40 -13.59 -18.50 -5.54
N LEU A 41 -14.01 -18.53 -4.28
CA LEU A 41 -14.05 -17.34 -3.46
C LEU A 41 -12.64 -16.91 -3.03
N GLY A 42 -12.48 -15.65 -2.64
CA GLY A 42 -11.21 -15.07 -2.18
C GLY A 42 -10.80 -13.81 -2.96
N GLY A 43 -11.27 -13.67 -4.20
CA GLY A 43 -10.92 -12.52 -5.06
C GLY A 43 -9.42 -12.44 -5.30
N ILE A 44 -8.77 -11.35 -4.84
CA ILE A 44 -7.32 -11.16 -4.94
C ILE A 44 -6.50 -12.05 -3.99
N LEU A 45 -7.12 -12.75 -3.04
CA LEU A 45 -6.47 -13.76 -2.22
C LEU A 45 -6.42 -15.06 -3.02
N ARG A 46 -5.30 -15.32 -3.65
CA ARG A 46 -5.15 -16.45 -4.56
C ARG A 46 -3.86 -17.19 -4.28
N THR A 47 -3.98 -18.40 -3.75
CA THR A 47 -2.86 -19.33 -3.54
C THR A 47 -2.91 -20.43 -4.58
N GLU A 48 -1.79 -20.70 -5.26
CA GLU A 48 -1.65 -21.75 -6.25
C GLU A 48 -0.38 -22.56 -6.03
N ARG A 49 -0.24 -23.69 -6.72
CA ARG A 49 0.99 -24.48 -6.69
C ARG A 49 1.94 -24.06 -7.80
N VAL A 50 3.11 -23.56 -7.44
CA VAL A 50 4.20 -23.23 -8.34
C VAL A 50 5.39 -24.13 -8.01
N GLY A 51 5.83 -24.96 -8.96
CA GLY A 51 6.90 -25.93 -8.70
C GLY A 51 6.59 -26.91 -7.56
N GLY A 52 5.32 -27.27 -7.37
CA GLY A 52 4.87 -28.18 -6.32
C GLY A 52 4.69 -27.53 -4.93
N ARG A 53 5.02 -26.27 -4.76
CA ARG A 53 4.88 -25.52 -3.49
C ARG A 53 3.69 -24.55 -3.55
N PRO A 54 2.93 -24.40 -2.45
CA PRO A 54 1.91 -23.36 -2.39
C PRO A 54 2.57 -21.99 -2.43
N MET A 55 2.06 -21.09 -3.25
CA MET A 55 2.50 -19.70 -3.37
C MET A 55 1.30 -18.81 -3.54
N ASP A 56 1.30 -17.67 -2.84
CA ASP A 56 0.31 -16.63 -3.03
C ASP A 56 0.65 -15.83 -4.29
N LEU A 57 -0.28 -15.81 -5.25
CA LEU A 57 -0.16 -15.10 -6.53
C LEU A 57 -0.88 -13.75 -6.53
N GLY A 58 -1.54 -13.42 -5.43
CA GLY A 58 -2.27 -12.18 -5.24
C GLY A 58 -1.80 -11.46 -3.98
N ALA A 59 -2.75 -10.95 -3.19
CA ALA A 59 -2.42 -10.34 -1.91
C ALA A 59 -1.95 -11.41 -0.91
N GLU A 60 -0.73 -11.29 -0.41
CA GLU A 60 -0.09 -12.29 0.48
C GLU A 60 0.05 -11.82 1.93
N ALA A 61 -0.14 -10.52 2.19
CA ALA A 61 0.10 -9.95 3.51
C ALA A 61 -0.88 -8.83 3.86
N PHE A 62 -1.00 -8.57 5.14
CA PHE A 62 -1.73 -7.42 5.66
C PHE A 62 -0.92 -6.69 6.74
N VAL A 63 -1.27 -5.44 7.00
CA VAL A 63 -0.53 -4.58 7.92
C VAL A 63 -1.06 -4.73 9.34
N LEU A 64 -0.27 -5.30 10.25
CA LEU A 64 -0.65 -5.57 11.64
C LEU A 64 -1.02 -4.34 12.47
N ARG A 65 -0.46 -3.16 12.15
CA ARG A 65 -0.82 -1.90 12.84
C ARG A 65 -2.26 -1.45 12.58
N ARG A 66 -2.95 -2.07 11.62
CA ARG A 66 -4.38 -1.88 11.37
C ARG A 66 -5.16 -2.92 12.14
N PRO A 67 -6.06 -2.52 13.07
CA PRO A 67 -6.71 -3.45 13.98
C PRO A 67 -7.78 -4.34 13.31
N GLU A 68 -8.24 -3.98 12.11
CA GLU A 68 -9.39 -4.61 11.47
C GLU A 68 -9.17 -6.10 11.19
N MET A 69 -8.00 -6.46 10.63
CA MET A 69 -7.69 -7.86 10.32
C MET A 69 -7.38 -8.68 11.57
N PRO A 70 -6.51 -8.24 12.50
CA PRO A 70 -6.33 -8.96 13.76
C PRO A 70 -7.62 -9.18 14.54
N ALA A 71 -8.53 -8.19 14.58
CA ALA A 71 -9.83 -8.33 15.24
C ALA A 71 -10.72 -9.37 14.55
N LEU A 72 -10.77 -9.37 13.21
CA LEU A 72 -11.53 -10.37 12.46
C LEU A 72 -10.96 -11.78 12.67
N LEU A 73 -9.64 -11.94 12.64
CA LEU A 73 -9.01 -13.23 12.91
C LEU A 73 -9.31 -13.75 14.32
N ALA A 74 -9.26 -12.88 15.34
CA ALA A 74 -9.62 -13.23 16.70
C ALA A 74 -11.08 -13.66 16.82
N GLU A 75 -11.99 -12.95 16.20
CA GLU A 75 -13.41 -13.26 16.19
C GLU A 75 -13.73 -14.60 15.51
N LEU A 76 -12.95 -14.94 14.46
CA LEU A 76 -13.05 -16.22 13.75
C LEU A 76 -12.28 -17.37 14.41
N GLY A 77 -11.56 -17.11 15.52
CA GLY A 77 -10.73 -18.12 16.20
C GLY A 77 -9.48 -18.51 15.39
N LEU A 78 -8.97 -17.60 14.55
CA LEU A 78 -7.84 -17.82 13.64
C LEU A 78 -6.57 -17.03 14.02
N SER A 79 -6.47 -16.50 15.23
CA SER A 79 -5.31 -15.72 15.68
C SER A 79 -3.99 -16.47 15.61
N ASP A 80 -4.02 -17.78 15.87
CA ASP A 80 -2.86 -18.68 15.79
C ASP A 80 -2.38 -18.96 14.35
N ARG A 81 -3.19 -18.63 13.36
CA ARG A 81 -2.86 -18.76 11.94
C ARG A 81 -2.10 -17.55 11.38
N GLN A 82 -2.03 -16.48 12.16
CA GLN A 82 -1.29 -15.30 11.78
C GLN A 82 0.21 -15.54 11.93
N LEU A 83 0.95 -15.42 10.82
CA LEU A 83 2.40 -15.56 10.81
C LEU A 83 3.05 -14.18 10.67
N GLY A 84 4.08 -13.94 11.45
CA GLY A 84 4.94 -12.77 11.31
C GLY A 84 5.96 -12.94 10.18
N THR A 85 6.55 -11.83 9.74
CA THR A 85 7.66 -11.86 8.80
C THR A 85 8.91 -12.50 9.43
N THR A 86 9.78 -13.07 8.61
CA THR A 86 11.05 -13.69 9.07
C THR A 86 12.08 -12.67 9.57
N GLY A 87 11.77 -11.37 9.53
CA GLY A 87 12.69 -10.29 9.86
C GLY A 87 13.67 -9.95 8.73
N ALA A 88 13.57 -10.60 7.59
CA ALA A 88 14.32 -10.22 6.40
C ALA A 88 13.94 -8.78 5.99
N ARG A 89 14.94 -7.95 5.78
CA ARG A 89 14.70 -6.56 5.34
C ARG A 89 14.49 -6.53 3.84
N PRO A 90 13.48 -5.83 3.35
CA PRO A 90 13.31 -5.63 1.93
C PRO A 90 14.47 -4.82 1.35
N LEU A 91 14.85 -5.13 0.12
CA LEU A 91 15.92 -4.48 -0.60
C LEU A 91 15.37 -3.82 -1.86
N LEU A 92 15.98 -2.73 -2.26
CA LEU A 92 15.72 -2.02 -3.49
C LEU A 92 16.78 -2.40 -4.52
N TYR A 93 16.34 -2.91 -5.68
CA TYR A 93 17.25 -3.19 -6.78
C TYR A 93 17.31 -1.98 -7.72
N SER A 94 18.44 -1.31 -7.74
CA SER A 94 18.69 -0.16 -8.60
C SER A 94 20.13 -0.19 -9.14
N GLN A 95 20.35 0.24 -10.38
CA GLN A 95 21.66 0.33 -11.01
C GLN A 95 22.47 -0.98 -10.92
N ARG A 96 21.78 -2.14 -11.09
CA ARG A 96 22.38 -3.50 -11.02
C ARG A 96 22.96 -3.85 -9.64
N ARG A 97 22.47 -3.18 -8.58
CA ARG A 97 22.88 -3.42 -7.18
C ARG A 97 21.65 -3.51 -6.29
N LEU A 98 21.82 -4.21 -5.18
CA LEU A 98 20.85 -4.24 -4.10
C LEU A 98 21.23 -3.17 -3.07
N HIS A 99 20.25 -2.34 -2.71
CA HIS A 99 20.37 -1.30 -1.71
C HIS A 99 19.38 -1.57 -0.57
N PRO A 100 19.73 -1.25 0.68
CA PRO A 100 18.73 -1.14 1.73
C PRO A 100 17.66 -0.13 1.34
N LEU A 101 16.44 -0.30 1.83
CA LEU A 101 15.44 0.76 1.69
C LEU A 101 15.95 2.03 2.36
N PRO A 102 15.80 3.20 1.71
CA PRO A 102 16.29 4.46 2.26
C PRO A 102 15.56 4.81 3.56
N ALA A 103 16.30 4.88 4.65
CA ALA A 103 15.80 5.35 5.94
C ALA A 103 15.60 6.88 5.92
N GLY A 104 14.71 7.40 6.77
CA GLY A 104 14.42 8.85 6.80
C GLY A 104 13.68 9.34 5.56
N THR A 105 12.87 8.49 4.96
CA THR A 105 12.01 8.86 3.82
C THR A 105 10.53 8.64 4.15
N VAL A 106 9.66 9.37 3.49
CA VAL A 106 8.22 9.08 3.44
C VAL A 106 7.93 8.51 2.05
N VAL A 107 7.67 7.21 1.95
CA VAL A 107 7.49 6.47 0.69
C VAL A 107 8.58 6.79 -0.36
N GLY A 108 9.82 6.89 0.09
CA GLY A 108 10.97 7.20 -0.76
C GLY A 108 11.24 8.69 -0.98
N ILE A 109 10.36 9.60 -0.56
CA ILE A 109 10.62 11.05 -0.57
C ILE A 109 11.62 11.35 0.55
N PRO A 110 12.83 11.86 0.25
CA PRO A 110 13.86 12.02 1.26
C PRO A 110 13.61 13.24 2.15
N SER A 111 13.97 13.12 3.43
CA SER A 111 14.06 14.26 4.36
C SER A 111 15.44 14.94 4.30
N SER A 112 16.42 14.29 3.70
CA SER A 112 17.77 14.82 3.47
C SER A 112 18.43 14.04 2.33
N SER A 113 19.45 14.62 1.68
CA SER A 113 20.20 13.96 0.63
C SER A 113 20.89 12.67 1.10
N ALA A 114 21.33 12.63 2.35
CA ALA A 114 22.00 11.46 2.95
C ALA A 114 21.11 10.21 2.89
N ALA A 115 19.79 10.37 2.96
CA ALA A 115 18.85 9.24 2.90
C ALA A 115 18.89 8.48 1.56
N VAL A 116 19.26 9.14 0.46
CA VAL A 116 19.23 8.60 -0.90
C VAL A 116 20.56 8.70 -1.64
N ALA A 117 21.62 9.17 -0.99
CA ALA A 117 22.94 9.41 -1.62
C ALA A 117 23.51 8.17 -2.34
N ALA A 118 23.21 6.95 -1.88
CA ALA A 118 23.63 5.73 -2.56
C ALA A 118 22.83 5.40 -3.84
N LEU A 119 21.73 6.11 -4.10
CA LEU A 119 20.81 5.86 -5.21
C LEU A 119 20.91 6.90 -6.32
N VAL A 120 21.40 8.10 -6.01
CA VAL A 120 21.39 9.25 -6.92
C VAL A 120 22.79 9.80 -7.14
N ASP A 121 22.97 10.64 -8.17
CA ASP A 121 24.24 11.30 -8.43
C ASP A 121 24.44 12.58 -7.60
N ASP A 122 25.66 13.13 -7.62
CA ASP A 122 26.03 14.32 -6.84
C ASP A 122 25.20 15.56 -7.22
N ALA A 123 24.79 15.69 -8.47
CA ALA A 123 23.93 16.78 -8.92
C ALA A 123 22.52 16.69 -8.28
N THR A 124 22.01 15.48 -8.16
CA THR A 124 20.73 15.23 -7.47
C THR A 124 20.86 15.43 -5.95
N VAL A 125 21.99 15.02 -5.36
CA VAL A 125 22.31 15.30 -3.94
C VAL A 125 22.27 16.81 -3.69
N ALA A 126 22.99 17.60 -4.50
CA ALA A 126 23.03 19.06 -4.36
C ALA A 126 21.63 19.69 -4.54
N ARG A 127 20.82 19.15 -5.45
CA ARG A 127 19.44 19.61 -5.65
C ARG A 127 18.57 19.36 -4.42
N ILE A 128 18.70 18.20 -3.77
CA ILE A 128 17.97 17.85 -2.54
C ILE A 128 18.41 18.78 -1.40
N ASP A 129 19.71 19.05 -1.26
CA ASP A 129 20.23 19.93 -0.21
C ASP A 129 19.77 21.38 -0.39
N ALA A 130 19.56 21.81 -1.62
CA ALA A 130 19.03 23.14 -1.92
C ALA A 130 17.50 23.25 -1.77
N GLU A 131 16.81 22.15 -1.61
CA GLU A 131 15.34 22.10 -1.60
C GLU A 131 14.69 22.98 -0.51
N PRO A 132 15.17 23.01 0.75
CA PRO A 132 14.56 23.81 1.80
C PRO A 132 14.53 25.32 1.51
N GLY A 133 15.45 25.82 0.67
CA GLY A 133 15.49 27.22 0.26
C GLY A 133 14.65 27.56 -0.98
N ARG A 134 13.99 26.60 -1.59
CA ARG A 134 13.21 26.80 -2.82
C ARG A 134 11.76 27.16 -2.49
N PRO A 135 11.20 28.21 -3.11
CA PRO A 135 9.79 28.52 -2.97
C PRO A 135 8.90 27.34 -3.33
N LEU A 136 7.83 27.16 -2.62
CA LEU A 136 6.82 26.14 -2.90
C LEU A 136 5.55 26.83 -3.39
N ASP A 137 5.16 26.57 -4.64
CA ASP A 137 3.84 26.94 -5.15
C ASP A 137 2.86 25.80 -4.81
N TRP A 138 2.25 25.91 -3.66
CA TRP A 138 1.29 24.92 -3.19
C TRP A 138 -0.07 25.57 -2.89
N ARG A 139 -1.13 24.98 -3.43
CA ARG A 139 -2.49 25.34 -3.09
C ARG A 139 -3.08 24.29 -2.16
N PRO A 140 -3.60 24.67 -0.97
CA PRO A 140 -4.27 23.71 -0.09
C PRO A 140 -5.34 22.92 -0.84
N GLY A 141 -5.37 21.61 -0.65
CA GLY A 141 -6.26 20.71 -1.38
C GLY A 141 -5.71 20.17 -2.71
N SER A 142 -4.59 20.67 -3.21
CA SER A 142 -3.94 20.12 -4.41
C SER A 142 -3.56 18.64 -4.22
N ASP A 143 -3.64 17.87 -5.31
CA ASP A 143 -3.25 16.46 -5.35
C ASP A 143 -2.51 16.13 -6.67
N PRO A 144 -1.31 16.70 -6.90
CA PRO A 144 -0.53 16.37 -8.07
C PRO A 144 -0.09 14.90 -8.04
N ALA A 145 0.22 14.33 -9.21
CA ALA A 145 0.93 13.06 -9.26
C ALA A 145 2.22 13.15 -8.45
N THR A 146 2.51 12.14 -7.65
CA THR A 146 3.67 12.13 -6.74
C THR A 146 4.98 12.36 -7.50
N ALA A 147 5.12 11.75 -8.70
CA ALA A 147 6.29 11.95 -9.54
C ALA A 147 6.49 13.41 -9.96
N ASN A 148 5.42 14.15 -10.25
CA ASN A 148 5.53 15.54 -10.69
C ASN A 148 6.11 16.42 -9.57
N LEU A 149 5.55 16.36 -8.38
CA LEU A 149 6.06 17.15 -7.25
C LEU A 149 7.49 16.75 -6.87
N VAL A 150 7.75 15.45 -6.76
CA VAL A 150 9.07 14.96 -6.35
C VAL A 150 10.12 15.22 -7.44
N GLY A 151 9.82 15.02 -8.71
CA GLY A 151 10.72 15.29 -9.83
C GLY A 151 11.09 16.77 -9.91
N GLU A 152 10.10 17.65 -9.77
CA GLU A 152 10.33 19.09 -9.75
C GLU A 152 11.21 19.53 -8.57
N ARG A 153 11.01 19.01 -7.38
CA ARG A 153 11.73 19.46 -6.18
C ARG A 153 13.04 18.71 -5.96
N PHE A 154 13.03 17.39 -6.04
CA PHE A 154 14.15 16.52 -5.67
C PHE A 154 14.87 15.88 -6.87
N GLY A 155 14.34 16.04 -8.09
CA GLY A 155 14.91 15.51 -9.32
C GLY A 155 14.39 14.14 -9.72
N GLU A 156 14.45 13.86 -11.03
CA GLU A 156 13.92 12.64 -11.64
C GLU A 156 14.60 11.36 -11.14
N GLN A 157 15.87 11.42 -10.76
CA GLN A 157 16.54 10.26 -10.20
C GLN A 157 15.97 9.84 -8.84
N THR A 158 15.53 10.80 -8.02
CA THR A 158 14.85 10.52 -6.77
C THR A 158 13.52 9.82 -7.03
N VAL A 159 12.76 10.26 -8.03
CA VAL A 159 11.54 9.57 -8.46
C VAL A 159 11.86 8.14 -8.89
N ALA A 160 12.71 7.97 -9.87
CA ALA A 160 12.96 6.68 -10.54
C ALA A 160 13.65 5.64 -9.63
N ARG A 161 14.49 6.08 -8.68
CA ARG A 161 15.34 5.17 -7.89
C ARG A 161 14.95 5.05 -6.43
N SER A 162 14.07 5.89 -5.93
CA SER A 162 13.61 5.86 -4.54
C SER A 162 12.09 5.79 -4.46
N VAL A 163 11.36 6.76 -5.01
CA VAL A 163 9.92 6.89 -4.80
C VAL A 163 9.12 5.86 -5.60
N ASP A 164 9.34 5.77 -6.90
CA ASP A 164 8.57 4.89 -7.78
C ASP A 164 8.72 3.40 -7.42
N PRO A 165 9.93 2.88 -7.11
CA PRO A 165 10.07 1.50 -6.66
C PRO A 165 9.34 1.18 -5.36
N LEU A 166 9.28 2.12 -4.40
CA LEU A 166 8.54 1.91 -3.16
C LEU A 166 7.02 1.96 -3.40
N LEU A 167 6.54 2.91 -4.18
CA LEU A 167 5.12 3.03 -4.50
C LEU A 167 4.62 1.85 -5.33
N SER A 168 5.37 1.43 -6.35
CA SER A 168 5.00 0.29 -7.17
C SER A 168 5.00 -1.02 -6.39
N GLY A 169 5.91 -1.18 -5.44
CA GLY A 169 5.94 -2.36 -4.56
C GLY A 169 4.76 -2.43 -3.59
N VAL A 170 4.19 -1.29 -3.19
CA VAL A 170 3.07 -1.22 -2.24
C VAL A 170 1.71 -1.18 -2.95
N TYR A 171 1.60 -0.38 -4.02
CA TYR A 171 0.31 -0.08 -4.66
C TYR A 171 0.13 -0.77 -6.02
N ALA A 172 1.13 -1.51 -6.52
CA ALA A 172 1.16 -2.06 -7.88
C ALA A 172 0.86 -0.99 -8.96
N GLY A 173 1.27 0.25 -8.69
CA GLY A 173 1.05 1.43 -9.54
C GLY A 173 2.34 2.21 -9.72
N SER A 174 2.26 3.39 -10.32
CA SER A 174 3.42 4.25 -10.56
C SER A 174 3.25 5.60 -9.89
N ALA A 175 4.36 6.19 -9.43
CA ALA A 175 4.41 7.54 -8.91
C ALA A 175 3.87 8.59 -9.92
N ALA A 176 3.91 8.28 -11.21
CA ALA A 176 3.35 9.13 -12.26
C ALA A 176 1.82 9.19 -12.27
N THR A 177 1.15 8.20 -11.69
CA THR A 177 -0.33 8.10 -11.68
C THR A 177 -0.94 8.16 -10.30
N ILE A 178 -0.16 7.93 -9.24
CA ILE A 178 -0.65 7.98 -7.86
C ILE A 178 -0.53 9.42 -7.33
N GLY A 179 -1.66 9.99 -6.89
CA GLY A 179 -1.70 11.31 -6.27
C GLY A 179 -0.93 11.35 -4.95
N LEU A 180 -0.35 12.51 -4.63
CA LEU A 180 0.44 12.71 -3.41
C LEU A 180 -0.35 12.41 -2.15
N ARG A 181 -1.65 12.75 -2.12
CA ARG A 181 -2.50 12.52 -0.94
C ARG A 181 -2.73 11.04 -0.65
N ALA A 182 -2.79 10.22 -1.69
CA ALA A 182 -2.88 8.77 -1.55
C ALA A 182 -1.53 8.14 -1.18
N ALA A 183 -0.44 8.57 -1.82
CA ALA A 183 0.90 8.04 -1.62
C ALA A 183 1.50 8.46 -0.26
N ALA A 184 1.43 9.76 0.06
CA ALA A 184 2.10 10.38 1.20
C ALA A 184 1.17 11.39 1.92
N PRO A 185 0.08 10.93 2.56
CA PRO A 185 -0.92 11.81 3.17
C PRO A 185 -0.33 12.74 4.24
N SER A 186 0.71 12.32 4.95
CA SER A 186 1.40 13.15 5.94
C SER A 186 2.16 14.32 5.31
N VAL A 187 2.76 14.10 4.13
CA VAL A 187 3.43 15.15 3.36
C VAL A 187 2.40 16.15 2.85
N ALA A 188 1.33 15.67 2.20
CA ALA A 188 0.26 16.53 1.70
C ALA A 188 -0.36 17.39 2.82
N ALA A 189 -0.63 16.77 3.98
CA ALA A 189 -1.16 17.50 5.15
C ALA A 189 -0.16 18.51 5.72
N ALA A 190 1.15 18.28 5.62
CA ALA A 190 2.16 19.25 6.02
C ALA A 190 2.18 20.45 5.05
N LEU A 191 2.15 20.20 3.75
CA LEU A 191 2.09 21.23 2.71
C LEU A 191 0.81 22.10 2.79
N ASP A 192 -0.32 21.52 3.20
CA ASP A 192 -1.56 22.26 3.40
C ASP A 192 -1.51 23.25 4.58
N ARG A 193 -0.57 23.05 5.52
CA ARG A 193 -0.41 23.93 6.68
C ARG A 193 0.58 25.09 6.46
N GLY A 194 1.44 25.00 5.44
CA GLY A 194 2.49 25.97 5.14
C GLY A 194 3.77 25.66 5.88
#